data_7ecfeeb68e645ae8427a3dfa8cd3c84b
#
_entry.id   7ecfeeb68e645ae8427a3dfa8cd3c84b
#
_cell.length_a   1.000
_cell.length_b   1.000
_cell.length_c   1.000
_cell.angle_alpha   90.00
_cell.angle_beta   90.00
_cell.angle_gamma   90.00
#
_symmetry.space_group_name_H-M   'P 1'
#
loop_
_entity.id
_entity.type
_entity.pdbx_description
1 polymer ?
#
loop_
_entity_poly.entity_id
_entity_poly.type
_entity_poly.pdbx_seq_one_letter_code
_entity_poly.pdbx_strand_id
1 'polypeptide(L)'
;MSRHPVGLLDTSTLLLLPRLGAAADLPERPLISAVTLAELTVGPLVAEDLTERAARLAEVLQAEADFAPLPFDAQAARAFGLVAADLRGSGRKARARTFDAMIAAIAIANDLPLYTCNAADFAGIAGLRVVAIPHPDASPA
;
A
#
# COMPACT_ATOMS: atom_id res chain seq x y z
N MET A 1 -0.15 23.85 -2.72
CA MET A 1 -0.39 22.66 -1.95
C MET A 1 0.86 21.89 -1.64
N SER A 2 1.12 21.67 -0.39
CA SER A 2 2.34 20.98 0.00
C SER A 2 2.20 19.47 -0.15
N ARG A 3 3.19 18.83 -0.73
CA ARG A 3 3.33 17.37 -0.73
C ARG A 3 3.99 16.95 0.56
N HIS A 4 3.61 15.78 1.07
CA HIS A 4 4.36 15.20 2.15
C HIS A 4 5.74 14.78 1.63
N PRO A 5 6.84 15.06 2.35
CA PRO A 5 8.15 14.66 1.88
C PRO A 5 8.32 13.14 1.83
N VAL A 6 7.69 12.41 2.75
CA VAL A 6 7.78 10.95 2.82
C VAL A 6 6.36 10.39 2.98
N GLY A 7 6.08 9.30 2.30
CA GLY A 7 4.79 8.64 2.40
C GLY A 7 4.88 7.17 2.04
N LEU A 8 3.97 6.38 2.61
CA LEU A 8 3.89 4.95 2.35
C LEU A 8 2.91 4.69 1.21
N LEU A 9 3.29 3.85 0.26
CA LEU A 9 2.40 3.39 -0.80
C LEU A 9 1.80 2.05 -0.42
N ASP A 10 0.52 1.84 -0.71
CA ASP A 10 -0.04 0.49 -0.62
C ASP A 10 0.36 -0.32 -1.87
N THR A 11 0.07 -1.61 -1.85
CA THR A 11 0.54 -2.53 -2.89
C THR A 11 0.01 -2.17 -4.27
N SER A 12 -1.29 -1.89 -4.39
CA SER A 12 -1.88 -1.57 -5.69
C SER A 12 -1.32 -0.26 -6.26
N THR A 13 -1.04 0.72 -5.40
CA THR A 13 -0.49 2.00 -5.85
C THR A 13 0.94 1.83 -6.35
N LEU A 14 1.74 1.01 -5.65
CA LEU A 14 3.08 0.68 -6.14
C LEU A 14 3.02 0.09 -7.56
N LEU A 15 2.12 -0.87 -7.77
CA LEU A 15 2.00 -1.52 -9.08
C LEU A 15 1.50 -0.58 -10.17
N LEU A 16 0.79 0.47 -9.81
CA LEU A 16 0.28 1.46 -10.75
C LEU A 16 1.24 2.61 -11.02
N LEU A 17 2.36 2.71 -10.29
CA LEU A 17 3.29 3.83 -10.43
C LEU A 17 3.65 4.16 -11.88
N PRO A 18 3.98 3.18 -12.75
CA PRO A 18 4.34 3.49 -14.14
C PRO A 18 3.20 4.15 -14.93
N ARG A 19 1.96 3.99 -14.48
CA ARG A 19 0.77 4.54 -15.15
C ARG A 19 0.30 5.86 -14.57
N LEU A 20 0.83 6.28 -13.43
CA LEU A 20 0.30 7.47 -12.73
C LEU A 20 0.77 8.78 -13.31
N GLY A 21 1.91 8.79 -13.98
CA GLY A 21 2.42 9.99 -14.63
C GLY A 21 2.88 11.07 -13.66
N ALA A 22 3.45 12.14 -14.23
CA ALA A 22 4.03 13.23 -13.46
C ALA A 22 3.00 14.12 -12.76
N ALA A 23 1.73 14.05 -13.16
CA ALA A 23 0.68 14.86 -12.57
C ALA A 23 0.15 14.31 -11.24
N ALA A 24 0.49 13.08 -10.88
CA ALA A 24 0.06 12.50 -9.63
C ALA A 24 0.80 13.14 -8.46
N ASP A 25 0.05 13.47 -7.38
CA ASP A 25 0.62 14.06 -6.16
C ASP A 25 1.20 12.97 -5.27
N LEU A 26 2.31 12.40 -5.71
CA LEU A 26 3.03 11.39 -4.95
C LEU A 26 3.95 12.06 -3.93
N PRO A 27 4.36 11.35 -2.85
CA PRO A 27 5.32 11.92 -1.92
C PRO A 27 6.67 12.08 -2.64
N GLU A 28 7.50 13.00 -2.15
CA GLU A 28 8.83 13.18 -2.72
C GLU A 28 9.68 11.91 -2.61
N ARG A 29 9.53 11.21 -1.48
CA ARG A 29 10.21 9.96 -1.22
C ARG A 29 9.17 8.89 -0.87
N PRO A 30 8.73 8.10 -1.84
CA PRO A 30 7.79 7.01 -1.57
C PRO A 30 8.49 5.84 -0.88
N LEU A 31 7.80 5.24 0.07
CA LEU A 31 8.25 4.05 0.79
C LEU A 31 7.22 2.93 0.59
N ILE A 32 7.66 1.70 0.77
CA ILE A 32 6.77 0.55 0.80
C ILE A 32 6.96 -0.23 2.10
N SER A 33 6.01 -1.10 2.41
CA SER A 33 6.11 -1.98 3.56
C SER A 33 6.62 -3.37 3.16
N ALA A 34 7.13 -4.10 4.14
CA ALA A 34 7.49 -5.51 3.95
C ALA A 34 6.25 -6.35 3.58
N VAL A 35 5.07 -5.93 4.00
CA VAL A 35 3.81 -6.60 3.61
C VAL A 35 3.58 -6.47 2.12
N THR A 36 3.81 -5.30 1.54
CA THR A 36 3.73 -5.10 0.09
C THR A 36 4.71 -6.02 -0.63
N LEU A 37 5.95 -6.10 -0.15
CA LEU A 37 6.92 -7.01 -0.76
C LEU A 37 6.45 -8.47 -0.67
N ALA A 38 5.88 -8.86 0.47
CA ALA A 38 5.35 -10.21 0.65
C ALA A 38 4.22 -10.50 -0.36
N GLU A 39 3.32 -9.55 -0.56
CA GLU A 39 2.25 -9.72 -1.56
C GLU A 39 2.81 -9.87 -2.97
N LEU A 40 3.84 -9.08 -3.31
CA LEU A 40 4.46 -9.16 -4.64
C LEU A 40 5.11 -10.52 -4.90
N THR A 41 5.68 -11.15 -3.87
CA THR A 41 6.35 -12.45 -4.05
C THR A 41 5.38 -13.57 -4.43
N VAL A 42 4.10 -13.42 -4.11
CA VAL A 42 3.08 -14.41 -4.48
C VAL A 42 2.84 -14.39 -6.00
N GLY A 43 2.91 -13.21 -6.61
CA GLY A 43 2.55 -13.03 -8.02
C GLY A 43 3.23 -14.01 -8.98
N PRO A 44 4.58 -14.12 -8.99
CA PRO A 44 5.25 -15.06 -9.90
C PRO A 44 4.86 -16.52 -9.66
N LEU A 45 4.57 -16.88 -8.41
CA LEU A 45 4.27 -18.27 -8.04
C LEU A 45 2.90 -18.73 -8.49
N VAL A 46 1.95 -17.81 -8.66
CA VAL A 46 0.59 -18.13 -9.08
C VAL A 46 0.31 -17.72 -10.52
N ALA A 47 1.31 -17.23 -11.24
CA ALA A 47 1.15 -16.84 -12.64
C ALA A 47 0.83 -18.07 -13.51
N GLU A 48 -0.08 -17.89 -14.46
CA GLU A 48 -0.58 -18.98 -15.29
C GLU A 48 0.36 -19.33 -16.44
N ASP A 49 1.18 -18.39 -16.90
CA ASP A 49 2.10 -18.65 -18.00
C ASP A 49 3.47 -18.01 -17.73
N LEU A 50 4.45 -18.34 -18.56
CA LEU A 50 5.82 -17.89 -18.37
C LEU A 50 6.00 -16.38 -18.59
N THR A 51 5.24 -15.80 -19.50
CA THR A 51 5.30 -14.36 -19.77
C THR A 51 4.81 -13.57 -18.55
N GLU A 52 3.68 -13.98 -17.99
CA GLU A 52 3.12 -13.36 -16.79
C GLU A 52 4.06 -13.55 -15.60
N ARG A 53 4.61 -14.75 -15.44
CA ARG A 53 5.57 -15.02 -14.35
C ARG A 53 6.78 -14.11 -14.45
N ALA A 54 7.34 -13.95 -15.65
CA ALA A 54 8.51 -13.09 -15.86
C ALA A 54 8.19 -11.63 -15.53
N ALA A 55 7.01 -11.14 -15.94
CA ALA A 55 6.58 -9.77 -15.65
C ALA A 55 6.42 -9.55 -14.14
N ARG A 56 5.80 -10.48 -13.45
CA ARG A 56 5.59 -10.37 -12.00
C ARG A 56 6.90 -10.50 -11.22
N LEU A 57 7.81 -11.36 -11.68
CA LEU A 57 9.12 -11.46 -11.07
C LEU A 57 9.91 -10.16 -11.24
N ALA A 58 9.81 -9.53 -12.41
CA ALA A 58 10.47 -8.24 -12.64
C ALA A 58 9.95 -7.17 -11.66
N GLU A 59 8.67 -7.19 -11.34
CA GLU A 59 8.10 -6.26 -10.36
C GLU A 59 8.69 -6.48 -8.95
N VAL A 60 8.87 -7.73 -8.55
CA VAL A 60 9.51 -8.06 -7.27
C VAL A 60 10.94 -7.53 -7.23
N LEU A 61 11.70 -7.82 -8.26
CA LEU A 61 13.11 -7.43 -8.33
C LEU A 61 13.26 -5.90 -8.36
N GLN A 62 12.37 -5.22 -9.09
CA GLN A 62 12.38 -3.77 -9.15
C GLN A 62 12.06 -3.15 -7.78
N ALA A 63 11.07 -3.70 -7.09
CA ALA A 63 10.71 -3.21 -5.76
C ALA A 63 11.87 -3.39 -4.78
N GLU A 64 12.55 -4.53 -4.82
CA GLU A 64 13.71 -4.76 -3.94
C GLU A 64 14.87 -3.84 -4.28
N ALA A 65 15.04 -3.47 -5.56
CA ALA A 65 16.09 -2.57 -5.98
C ALA A 65 15.82 -1.13 -5.57
N ASP A 66 14.56 -0.71 -5.62
CA ASP A 66 14.18 0.69 -5.44
C ASP A 66 13.85 1.07 -3.99
N PHE A 67 13.47 0.10 -3.17
CA PHE A 67 12.95 0.39 -1.82
C PHE A 67 13.62 -0.46 -0.76
N ALA A 68 13.76 0.13 0.43
CA ALA A 68 14.08 -0.59 1.66
C ALA A 68 12.75 -0.73 2.43
N PRO A 69 12.11 -1.90 2.40
CA PRO A 69 10.77 -2.04 2.94
C PRO A 69 10.73 -1.84 4.46
N LEU A 70 9.71 -1.13 4.93
CA LEU A 70 9.50 -0.96 6.36
C LEU A 70 8.95 -2.25 6.97
N PRO A 71 9.49 -2.69 8.10
CA PRO A 71 9.07 -3.96 8.70
C PRO A 71 7.72 -3.84 9.40
N PHE A 72 7.05 -4.99 9.50
CA PHE A 72 5.91 -5.13 10.41
C PHE A 72 6.48 -5.54 11.78
N ASP A 73 6.92 -4.55 12.54
CA ASP A 73 7.59 -4.75 13.83
C ASP A 73 6.60 -4.72 15.00
N ALA A 74 7.10 -4.71 16.23
CA ALA A 74 6.24 -4.72 17.41
C ALA A 74 5.35 -3.48 17.51
N GLN A 75 5.86 -2.30 17.10
CA GLN A 75 5.03 -1.10 17.08
C GLN A 75 3.89 -1.21 16.08
N ALA A 76 4.18 -1.74 14.89
CA ALA A 76 3.16 -1.97 13.88
C ALA A 76 2.15 -3.02 14.36
N ALA A 77 2.62 -4.06 15.06
CA ALA A 77 1.72 -5.07 15.61
C ALA A 77 0.75 -4.48 16.63
N ARG A 78 1.21 -3.57 17.49
CA ARG A 78 0.34 -2.89 18.44
C ARG A 78 -0.68 -1.98 17.75
N ALA A 79 -0.23 -1.24 16.74
CA ALA A 79 -1.12 -0.41 15.93
C ALA A 79 -2.15 -1.26 15.17
N PHE A 80 -1.77 -2.46 14.75
CA PHE A 80 -2.65 -3.36 14.01
C PHE A 80 -3.92 -3.70 14.81
N GLY A 81 -3.81 -3.92 16.11
CA GLY A 81 -4.97 -4.21 16.95
C GLY A 81 -6.03 -3.12 16.84
N LEU A 82 -5.61 -1.86 16.90
CA LEU A 82 -6.52 -0.73 16.78
C LEU A 82 -7.13 -0.63 15.39
N VAL A 83 -6.31 -0.83 14.36
CA VAL A 83 -6.78 -0.81 12.97
C VAL A 83 -7.83 -1.90 12.73
N ALA A 84 -7.54 -3.12 13.18
CA ALA A 84 -8.45 -4.25 13.00
C ALA A 84 -9.79 -4.01 13.73
N ALA A 85 -9.74 -3.41 14.93
CA ALA A 85 -10.94 -3.07 15.68
C ALA A 85 -11.77 -2.01 14.95
N ASP A 86 -11.11 -0.99 14.37
CA ASP A 86 -11.79 0.05 13.59
C ASP A 86 -12.49 -0.53 12.37
N LEU A 87 -11.80 -1.42 11.63
CA LEU A 87 -12.37 -2.04 10.45
C LEU A 87 -13.56 -2.93 10.79
N ARG A 88 -13.46 -3.68 11.88
CA ARG A 88 -14.57 -4.50 12.36
C ARG A 88 -15.77 -3.65 12.76
N GLY A 89 -15.51 -2.54 13.45
CA GLY A 89 -16.54 -1.60 13.86
C GLY A 89 -17.27 -0.94 12.68
N SER A 90 -16.60 -0.80 11.54
CA SER A 90 -17.22 -0.25 10.34
C SER A 90 -17.92 -1.30 9.48
N GLY A 91 -18.05 -2.53 9.97
CA GLY A 91 -18.77 -3.61 9.29
C GLY A 91 -17.96 -4.31 8.20
N ARG A 92 -16.68 -4.02 8.09
CA ARG A 92 -15.82 -4.64 7.08
C ARG A 92 -15.33 -5.99 7.56
N LYS A 93 -15.18 -6.92 6.61
CA LYS A 93 -14.65 -8.24 6.92
C LYS A 93 -13.14 -8.11 7.14
N ALA A 94 -12.70 -8.25 8.38
CA ALA A 94 -11.30 -8.10 8.75
C ALA A 94 -10.39 -9.03 7.94
N ARG A 95 -10.85 -10.25 7.68
CA ARG A 95 -10.04 -11.25 6.98
C ARG A 95 -9.69 -10.83 5.55
N ALA A 96 -10.65 -10.24 4.82
CA ALA A 96 -10.43 -9.79 3.45
C ALA A 96 -9.50 -8.58 3.38
N ARG A 97 -9.33 -7.85 4.49
CA ARG A 97 -8.54 -6.63 4.54
C ARG A 97 -7.28 -6.76 5.39
N THR A 98 -6.84 -8.00 5.68
CA THR A 98 -5.72 -8.22 6.58
C THR A 98 -4.44 -7.52 6.11
N PHE A 99 -4.08 -7.66 4.84
CA PHE A 99 -2.86 -7.03 4.33
C PHE A 99 -2.98 -5.51 4.34
N ASP A 100 -4.12 -4.98 3.94
CA ASP A 100 -4.37 -3.53 4.00
C ASP A 100 -4.28 -3.02 5.44
N ALA A 101 -4.83 -3.77 6.39
CA ALA A 101 -4.75 -3.42 7.80
C ALA A 101 -3.31 -3.41 8.32
N MET A 102 -2.50 -4.38 7.89
CA MET A 102 -1.09 -4.43 8.24
C MET A 102 -0.31 -3.27 7.66
N ILE A 103 -0.58 -2.91 6.41
CA ILE A 103 0.04 -1.76 5.76
C ILE A 103 -0.34 -0.48 6.49
N ALA A 104 -1.63 -0.31 6.83
CA ALA A 104 -2.09 0.85 7.58
C ALA A 104 -1.40 0.93 8.95
N ALA A 105 -1.24 -0.20 9.62
CA ALA A 105 -0.56 -0.26 10.92
C ALA A 105 0.90 0.18 10.81
N ILE A 106 1.59 -0.21 9.76
CA ILE A 106 2.98 0.22 9.52
C ILE A 106 3.02 1.74 9.30
N ALA A 107 2.09 2.29 8.53
CA ALA A 107 2.02 3.73 8.32
C ALA A 107 1.81 4.48 9.64
N ILE A 108 0.89 4.03 10.46
CA ILE A 108 0.59 4.64 11.76
C ILE A 108 1.82 4.56 12.67
N ALA A 109 2.44 3.39 12.76
CA ALA A 109 3.60 3.17 13.64
C ALA A 109 4.78 4.05 13.27
N ASN A 110 4.91 4.41 11.99
CA ASN A 110 6.01 5.25 11.50
C ASN A 110 5.58 6.70 11.29
N ASP A 111 4.37 7.06 11.70
CA ASP A 111 3.81 8.41 11.53
C ASP A 111 3.89 8.89 10.07
N LEU A 112 3.48 8.03 9.14
CA LEU A 112 3.51 8.32 7.72
C LEU A 112 2.10 8.41 7.15
N PRO A 113 1.86 9.33 6.20
CA PRO A 113 0.63 9.28 5.41
C PRO A 113 0.66 8.06 4.48
N LEU A 114 -0.51 7.49 4.22
CA LEU A 114 -0.67 6.41 3.27
C LEU A 114 -1.23 6.97 1.97
N TYR A 115 -0.49 6.78 0.89
CA TYR A 115 -0.91 7.18 -0.45
C TYR A 115 -1.52 5.97 -1.15
N THR A 116 -2.76 6.12 -1.62
CA THR A 116 -3.48 5.00 -2.19
C THR A 116 -4.43 5.42 -3.30
N CYS A 117 -4.50 4.60 -4.35
CA CYS A 117 -5.49 4.73 -5.41
C CYS A 117 -6.85 4.14 -5.00
N ASN A 118 -6.93 3.52 -3.82
CA ASN A 118 -8.15 2.86 -3.32
C ASN A 118 -8.47 3.34 -1.90
N ALA A 119 -8.68 4.66 -1.76
CA ALA A 119 -8.87 5.29 -0.45
C ALA A 119 -10.04 4.68 0.33
N ALA A 120 -11.07 4.20 -0.36
CA ALA A 120 -12.22 3.57 0.28
C ALA A 120 -11.85 2.34 1.10
N ASP A 121 -10.79 1.62 0.70
CA ASP A 121 -10.34 0.42 1.42
C ASP A 121 -9.78 0.74 2.80
N PHE A 122 -9.40 1.99 3.03
CA PHE A 122 -8.80 2.44 4.29
C PHE A 122 -9.71 3.38 5.08
N ALA A 123 -10.95 3.54 4.64
CA ALA A 123 -11.90 4.40 5.35
C ALA A 123 -12.24 3.84 6.72
N GLY A 124 -12.44 4.72 7.70
CA GLY A 124 -12.84 4.33 9.05
C GLY A 124 -11.69 3.97 9.97
N ILE A 125 -10.45 4.06 9.51
CA ILE A 125 -9.28 3.79 10.35
C ILE A 125 -8.83 5.08 11.03
N ALA A 126 -9.10 5.18 12.33
CA ALA A 126 -8.69 6.35 13.10
C ALA A 126 -7.16 6.38 13.21
N GLY A 127 -6.59 7.56 13.16
CA GLY A 127 -5.14 7.71 13.28
C GLY A 127 -4.37 7.50 11.98
N LEU A 128 -5.02 7.08 10.91
CA LEU A 128 -4.41 6.94 9.60
C LEU A 128 -4.68 8.18 8.75
N ARG A 129 -3.63 8.78 8.23
CA ARG A 129 -3.76 9.87 7.26
C ARG A 129 -3.72 9.26 5.87
N VAL A 130 -4.83 9.35 5.15
CA VAL A 130 -4.94 8.81 3.79
C VAL A 130 -4.84 9.95 2.80
N VAL A 131 -3.96 9.80 1.81
CA VAL A 131 -3.86 10.71 0.67
C VAL A 131 -4.34 9.94 -0.55
N ALA A 132 -5.50 10.33 -1.07
CA ALA A 132 -6.08 9.66 -2.22
C ALA A 132 -5.37 10.07 -3.51
N ILE A 133 -4.96 9.08 -4.28
CA ILE A 133 -4.38 9.26 -5.61
C ILE A 133 -5.42 8.79 -6.63
N PRO A 134 -5.75 9.60 -7.63
CA PRO A 134 -6.71 9.15 -8.66
C PRO A 134 -6.20 7.90 -9.37
N HIS A 135 -7.06 6.90 -9.46
CA HIS A 135 -6.75 5.67 -10.19
C HIS A 135 -6.61 6.00 -11.68
N PRO A 136 -5.61 5.44 -12.39
CA PRO A 136 -5.42 5.76 -13.82
C PRO A 136 -6.63 5.44 -14.70
N ASP A 137 -7.45 4.48 -14.28
CA ASP A 137 -8.66 4.07 -15.01
C ASP A 137 -9.92 4.80 -14.54
N ALA A 138 -9.79 5.69 -13.54
CA ALA A 138 -10.95 6.44 -13.06
C ALA A 138 -11.41 7.43 -14.11
N SER A 139 -12.72 7.48 -14.34
CA SER A 139 -13.28 8.46 -15.25
C SER A 139 -13.09 9.86 -14.69
N PRO A 140 -12.66 10.83 -15.49
CA PRO A 140 -12.67 12.21 -15.03
C PRO A 140 -14.10 12.65 -14.74
N ALA A 141 -14.29 13.27 -13.61
CA ALA A 141 -15.61 13.73 -13.20
C ALA A 141 -16.10 14.86 -14.10
#